data_229eacc5ce5a9d6a02bba76b6a678a54
#
_entry.id   229eacc5ce5a9d6a02bba76b6a678a54
#
_cell.length_a   1.000
_cell.length_b   1.000
_cell.length_c   1.000
_cell.angle_alpha   90.00
_cell.angle_beta   90.00
_cell.angle_gamma   90.00
#
_symmetry.space_group_name_H-M   'P 1'
#
loop_
_entity.id
_entity.type
_entity.pdbx_description
1 polymer ?
#
loop_
_entity_poly.entity_id
_entity_poly.type
_entity_poly.pdbx_seq_one_letter_code
_entity_poly.pdbx_strand_id
1 'polypeptide(L)'
;MSRDGSCTVPFNGRKTYFRLAWRELMKIQEACDAGPYVVLDRLLSGRWKLQDISEVIKWGLIGGGVDTQTALDLVESEVERRPPLESLVVAQRVLGAGVVGTPEEEVGKKSEAASPEEGGARFPTEKSDLPPSSETE
;
A
#
# COMPACT_ATOMS: atom_id res chain seq x y z
N MET A 1 -1.77 8.64 9.96
CA MET A 1 -1.71 8.51 9.02
C MET A 1 -0.96 9.15 8.30
N SER A 2 -0.81 8.99 7.53
CA SER A 2 0.28 9.58 7.00
C SER A 2 0.05 9.98 5.59
N ARG A 3 0.53 11.15 5.25
CA ARG A 3 0.44 11.62 3.90
C ARG A 3 1.81 11.83 3.31
N ASP A 4 2.79 11.11 3.82
CA ASP A 4 4.17 11.22 3.36
C ASP A 4 4.56 10.06 2.43
N GLY A 5 3.58 9.35 1.90
CA GLY A 5 3.84 8.24 1.00
C GLY A 5 4.14 6.94 1.71
N SER A 6 3.88 6.86 3.00
CA SER A 6 4.18 5.66 3.78
C SER A 6 2.95 4.81 4.03
N CYS A 7 3.17 3.56 4.28
CA CYS A 7 2.14 2.63 4.74
C CYS A 7 2.80 1.45 5.43
N THR A 8 2.02 0.74 6.22
CA THR A 8 2.48 -0.49 6.86
C THR A 8 1.57 -1.60 6.42
N VAL A 9 2.14 -2.61 5.78
CA VAL A 9 1.35 -3.73 5.27
C VAL A 9 2.07 -5.03 5.58
N PRO A 10 1.34 -6.15 5.67
CA PRO A 10 2.00 -7.43 5.87
C PRO A 10 2.86 -7.79 4.65
N PHE A 11 4.08 -8.18 4.92
CA PHE A 11 5.00 -8.62 3.88
C PHE A 11 5.92 -9.64 4.52
N ASN A 12 6.05 -10.81 3.91
CA ASN A 12 6.88 -11.88 4.45
C ASN A 12 6.46 -12.25 5.88
N GLY A 13 5.13 -12.28 6.13
CA GLY A 13 4.60 -12.66 7.42
C GLY A 13 4.77 -11.64 8.52
N ARG A 14 5.22 -10.45 8.20
CA ARG A 14 5.44 -9.39 9.19
C ARG A 14 4.83 -8.10 8.74
N LYS A 15 4.39 -7.28 9.68
CA LYS A 15 4.02 -5.91 9.38
C LYS A 15 5.28 -5.17 8.97
N THR A 16 5.27 -4.60 7.79
CA THR A 16 6.46 -3.97 7.22
C THR A 16 6.13 -2.55 6.81
N TYR A 17 7.03 -1.64 7.14
CA TYR A 17 6.88 -0.24 6.83
C TYR A 17 7.49 0.05 5.46
N PHE A 18 6.71 0.70 4.61
CA PHE A 18 7.15 1.12 3.28
C PHE A 18 6.93 2.61 3.13
N ARG A 19 7.75 3.25 2.36
CA ARG A 19 7.56 4.67 2.06
C ARG A 19 8.09 4.99 0.67
N LEU A 20 7.29 5.74 -0.08
CA LEU A 20 7.70 6.22 -1.41
C LEU A 20 7.60 7.72 -1.43
N ALA A 21 8.73 8.40 -1.21
CA ALA A 21 8.83 9.83 -1.43
C ALA A 21 9.12 10.07 -2.90
N TRP A 22 9.23 11.32 -3.32
CA TRP A 22 9.46 11.63 -4.73
C TRP A 22 10.70 10.96 -5.29
N ARG A 23 11.76 10.86 -4.49
CA ARG A 23 12.98 10.22 -4.98
C ARG A 23 12.73 8.76 -5.36
N GLU A 24 12.00 8.03 -4.52
CA GLU A 24 11.69 6.64 -4.81
C GLU A 24 10.73 6.51 -5.98
N LEU A 25 9.75 7.42 -6.07
CA LEU A 25 8.84 7.41 -7.21
C LEU A 25 9.58 7.65 -8.52
N MET A 26 10.57 8.52 -8.53
CA MET A 26 11.36 8.74 -9.73
C MET A 26 12.14 7.49 -10.12
N LYS A 27 12.65 6.75 -9.14
CA LYS A 27 13.34 5.50 -9.44
C LYS A 27 12.41 4.46 -10.02
N ILE A 28 11.19 4.37 -9.50
CA ILE A 28 10.19 3.47 -10.04
C ILE A 28 9.85 3.87 -11.48
N GLN A 29 9.65 5.16 -11.72
CA GLN A 29 9.36 5.67 -13.04
C GLN A 29 10.43 5.26 -14.05
N GLU A 30 11.69 5.40 -13.69
CA GLU A 30 12.79 5.01 -14.56
C GLU A 30 12.81 3.50 -14.80
N ALA A 31 12.66 2.72 -13.75
CA ALA A 31 12.77 1.26 -13.85
C ALA A 31 11.60 0.65 -14.60
N CYS A 32 10.41 1.22 -14.45
CA CYS A 32 9.20 0.68 -15.06
C CYS A 32 8.86 1.35 -16.40
N ASP A 33 9.63 2.36 -16.76
CA ASP A 33 9.45 3.09 -18.03
C ASP A 33 8.04 3.64 -18.18
N ALA A 34 7.50 4.19 -17.10
CA ALA A 34 6.17 4.77 -17.10
C ALA A 34 6.02 5.62 -15.85
N GLY A 35 5.16 6.62 -15.92
CA GLY A 35 4.91 7.46 -14.74
C GLY A 35 4.29 6.64 -13.61
N PRO A 36 4.45 7.08 -12.37
CA PRO A 36 3.98 6.28 -11.23
C PRO A 36 2.49 5.99 -11.24
N TYR A 37 1.67 6.93 -11.70
CA TYR A 37 0.24 6.68 -11.76
C TYR A 37 -0.10 5.63 -12.82
N VAL A 38 0.64 5.62 -13.95
CA VAL A 38 0.44 4.58 -14.97
C VAL A 38 0.84 3.22 -14.40
N VAL A 39 1.93 3.16 -13.64
CA VAL A 39 2.33 1.90 -13.01
C VAL A 39 1.25 1.43 -12.03
N LEU A 40 0.70 2.35 -11.24
CA LEU A 40 -0.37 2.00 -10.32
C LEU A 40 -1.59 1.48 -11.08
N ASP A 41 -1.96 2.15 -12.17
CA ASP A 41 -3.07 1.71 -12.99
C ASP A 41 -2.83 0.30 -13.52
N ARG A 42 -1.62 0.02 -13.98
CA ARG A 42 -1.28 -1.33 -14.45
C ARG A 42 -1.43 -2.36 -13.34
N LEU A 43 -0.98 -2.03 -12.13
CA LEU A 43 -1.11 -2.95 -10.99
C LEU A 43 -2.57 -3.23 -10.64
N LEU A 44 -3.42 -2.23 -10.78
CA LEU A 44 -4.84 -2.38 -10.44
C LEU A 44 -5.65 -3.04 -11.53
N SER A 45 -5.24 -2.89 -12.79
CA SER A 45 -6.02 -3.38 -13.93
C SER A 45 -5.55 -4.73 -14.47
N GLY A 46 -4.52 -5.28 -13.89
CA GLY A 46 -4.02 -6.59 -14.33
C GLY A 46 -3.05 -6.52 -15.49
N ARG A 47 -2.61 -5.34 -15.88
CA ARG A 47 -1.67 -5.17 -17.00
C ARG A 47 -0.25 -4.93 -16.54
N TRP A 48 0.04 -5.34 -15.32
CA TRP A 48 1.36 -5.11 -14.73
C TRP A 48 2.44 -5.96 -15.39
N LYS A 49 3.65 -5.40 -15.38
CA LYS A 49 4.84 -6.14 -15.72
C LYS A 49 5.49 -6.63 -14.45
N LEU A 50 6.33 -7.65 -14.53
CA LEU A 50 6.99 -8.19 -13.35
C LEU A 50 7.78 -7.13 -12.62
N GLN A 51 8.49 -6.27 -13.35
CA GLN A 51 9.27 -5.22 -12.69
C GLN A 51 8.39 -4.19 -12.01
N ASP A 52 7.13 -4.02 -12.43
CA ASP A 52 6.23 -3.11 -11.72
C ASP A 52 6.07 -3.56 -10.27
N ILE A 53 5.96 -4.86 -10.03
CA ILE A 53 5.81 -5.39 -8.68
C ILE A 53 7.11 -5.29 -7.90
N SER A 54 8.19 -5.81 -8.47
CA SER A 54 9.44 -5.90 -7.72
C SER A 54 10.05 -4.53 -7.45
N GLU A 55 9.96 -3.61 -8.40
CA GLU A 55 10.54 -2.28 -8.21
C GLU A 55 9.77 -1.48 -7.17
N VAL A 56 8.43 -1.57 -7.17
CA VAL A 56 7.64 -0.86 -6.18
C VAL A 56 7.99 -1.34 -4.78
N ILE A 57 8.09 -2.64 -4.59
CA ILE A 57 8.39 -3.18 -3.26
C ILE A 57 9.82 -2.81 -2.85
N LYS A 58 10.77 -2.94 -3.77
CA LYS A 58 12.16 -2.59 -3.48
C LYS A 58 12.29 -1.15 -3.03
N TRP A 59 11.76 -0.23 -3.80
CA TRP A 59 11.91 1.20 -3.47
C TRP A 59 11.10 1.59 -2.25
N GLY A 60 9.96 0.91 -2.02
CA GLY A 60 9.20 1.12 -0.80
C GLY A 60 9.98 0.71 0.44
N LEU A 61 10.70 -0.41 0.37
CA LEU A 61 11.56 -0.83 1.48
C LEU A 61 12.69 0.18 1.70
N ILE A 62 13.35 0.58 0.64
CA ILE A 62 14.47 1.54 0.75
C ILE A 62 13.97 2.87 1.29
N GLY A 63 12.87 3.38 0.77
CA GLY A 63 12.30 4.62 1.25
C GLY A 63 11.83 4.53 2.69
N GLY A 64 11.49 3.34 3.15
CA GLY A 64 11.10 3.09 4.52
C GLY A 64 12.26 2.89 5.48
N GLY A 65 13.49 2.95 4.97
CA GLY A 65 14.66 2.86 5.82
C GLY A 65 15.44 1.56 5.76
N VAL A 66 15.02 0.62 4.92
CA VAL A 66 15.75 -0.61 4.76
C VAL A 66 16.98 -0.34 3.90
N ASP A 67 18.12 -0.84 4.34
CA ASP A 67 19.36 -0.74 3.60
C ASP A 67 19.23 -1.37 2.21
N THR A 68 19.90 -0.79 1.22
CA THR A 68 19.75 -1.20 -0.17
C THR A 68 20.02 -2.69 -0.38
N GLN A 69 21.12 -3.20 0.18
CA GLN A 69 21.44 -4.61 -0.03
C GLN A 69 20.40 -5.52 0.61
N THR A 70 19.94 -5.17 1.82
CA THR A 70 18.90 -5.93 2.49
C THR A 70 17.61 -5.91 1.68
N ALA A 71 17.26 -4.75 1.11
CA ALA A 71 16.06 -4.65 0.28
C ALA A 71 16.17 -5.53 -0.96
N LEU A 72 17.33 -5.54 -1.61
CA LEU A 72 17.55 -6.39 -2.77
C LEU A 72 17.40 -7.87 -2.39
N ASP A 73 17.97 -8.25 -1.26
CA ASP A 73 17.90 -9.65 -0.81
C ASP A 73 16.47 -10.05 -0.48
N LEU A 74 15.71 -9.16 0.16
CA LEU A 74 14.31 -9.44 0.50
C LEU A 74 13.47 -9.57 -0.77
N VAL A 75 13.67 -8.67 -1.74
CA VAL A 75 12.91 -8.75 -2.97
C VAL A 75 13.24 -10.04 -3.71
N GLU A 76 14.50 -10.42 -3.76
CA GLU A 76 14.84 -11.66 -4.42
C GLU A 76 14.16 -12.85 -3.74
N SER A 77 14.26 -12.96 -2.43
CA SER A 77 13.77 -14.15 -1.73
C SER A 77 12.25 -14.16 -1.56
N GLU A 78 11.63 -12.99 -1.34
CA GLU A 78 10.22 -12.96 -0.98
C GLU A 78 9.30 -12.53 -2.13
N VAL A 79 9.85 -11.99 -3.20
CA VAL A 79 9.07 -11.56 -4.35
C VAL A 79 9.44 -12.37 -5.58
N GLU A 80 10.71 -12.36 -5.94
CA GLU A 80 11.11 -12.91 -7.24
C GLU A 80 11.18 -14.43 -7.26
N ARG A 81 11.24 -15.07 -6.10
CA ARG A 81 11.23 -16.53 -6.01
C ARG A 81 9.84 -17.08 -5.77
N ARG A 82 8.82 -16.25 -5.82
CA ARG A 82 7.44 -16.65 -5.58
C ARG A 82 6.59 -16.22 -6.75
N PRO A 83 5.40 -16.81 -6.91
CA PRO A 83 4.49 -16.34 -7.97
C PRO A 83 4.16 -14.87 -7.78
N PRO A 84 4.12 -14.10 -8.87
CA PRO A 84 3.95 -12.64 -8.73
C PRO A 84 2.63 -12.22 -8.08
N LEU A 85 1.58 -13.01 -8.21
CA LEU A 85 0.31 -12.65 -7.59
C LEU A 85 0.38 -12.61 -6.07
N GLU A 86 1.34 -13.32 -5.47
CA GLU A 86 1.48 -13.28 -4.01
C GLU A 86 1.93 -11.92 -3.52
N SER A 87 2.61 -11.15 -4.36
CA SER A 87 3.12 -9.84 -3.97
C SER A 87 2.30 -8.70 -4.55
N LEU A 88 1.28 -9.01 -5.35
CA LEU A 88 0.55 -7.96 -6.06
C LEU A 88 -0.14 -6.99 -5.12
N VAL A 89 -0.81 -7.50 -4.08
CA VAL A 89 -1.53 -6.62 -3.16
C VAL A 89 -0.58 -5.69 -2.42
N VAL A 90 0.59 -6.22 -2.04
CA VAL A 90 1.60 -5.38 -1.37
C VAL A 90 2.02 -4.24 -2.31
N ALA A 91 2.32 -4.56 -3.57
CA ALA A 91 2.73 -3.55 -4.53
C ALA A 91 1.63 -2.50 -4.74
N GLN A 92 0.38 -2.94 -4.85
CA GLN A 92 -0.75 -2.02 -5.00
C GLN A 92 -0.85 -1.05 -3.83
N ARG A 93 -0.72 -1.56 -2.62
CA ARG A 93 -0.82 -0.72 -1.43
C ARG A 93 0.34 0.24 -1.28
N VAL A 94 1.55 -0.25 -1.54
CA VAL A 94 2.75 0.58 -1.41
C VAL A 94 2.72 1.72 -2.42
N LEU A 95 2.45 1.41 -3.68
CA LEU A 95 2.42 2.45 -4.70
C LEU A 95 1.22 3.37 -4.53
N GLY A 96 0.07 2.81 -4.13
CA GLY A 96 -1.10 3.63 -3.84
C GLY A 96 -0.82 4.66 -2.75
N ALA A 97 -0.14 4.25 -1.69
CA ALA A 97 0.22 5.19 -0.63
C ALA A 97 1.15 6.28 -1.14
N GLY A 98 2.08 5.92 -2.04
CA GLY A 98 3.04 6.88 -2.58
C GLY A 98 2.42 7.87 -3.54
N VAL A 99 1.48 7.42 -4.37
CA VAL A 99 0.92 8.25 -5.44
C VAL A 99 -0.33 9.00 -4.97
N VAL A 100 -1.21 8.31 -4.23
CA VAL A 100 -2.50 8.87 -3.84
C VAL A 100 -2.46 9.36 -2.39
N GLY A 101 -1.70 8.72 -1.56
CA GLY A 101 -1.67 8.96 -0.12
C GLY A 101 -2.62 8.00 0.59
N THR A 102 -2.34 7.74 1.86
CA THR A 102 -3.23 6.92 2.66
C THR A 102 -4.25 7.82 3.33
N PRO A 103 -5.48 7.36 3.54
CA PRO A 103 -6.45 8.15 4.27
C PRO A 103 -5.96 8.40 5.70
N GLU A 104 -6.36 9.53 6.27
CA GLU A 104 -6.08 9.75 7.66
C GLU A 104 -6.77 8.73 8.49
N GLU A 105 -6.05 8.25 9.50
CA GLU A 105 -6.74 7.39 10.35
C GLU A 105 -7.58 8.19 11.20
N GLU A 106 -8.57 7.97 11.39
CA GLU A 106 -9.36 8.75 12.07
C GLU A 106 -9.17 8.60 13.32
N VAL A 107 -8.59 9.10 13.58
CA VAL A 107 -8.14 8.97 14.51
C VAL A 107 -8.68 8.71 15.38
N GLY A 108 -8.64 8.51 14.92
CA GLY A 108 -8.87 8.36 15.51
C GLY A 108 -9.57 7.82 15.84
N LYS A 109 -9.62 7.66 15.53
CA LYS A 109 -10.21 7.46 15.49
C LYS A 109 -10.51 6.61 15.44
N LYS A 110 -10.65 6.28 15.57
CA LYS A 110 -10.94 5.87 15.29
C LYS A 110 -11.08 4.94 14.93
N SER A 111 -11.15 4.42 15.20
CA SER A 111 -11.33 4.07 14.75
C SER A 111 -11.58 3.14 14.40
N GLU A 112 -11.84 2.54 14.51
CA GLU A 112 -12.22 2.28 14.08
C GLU A 112 -12.58 1.65 13.36
N ALA A 113 -12.91 1.29 13.70
CA ALA A 113 -13.37 1.35 13.00
C ALA A 113 -13.59 0.79 12.15
N ALA A 114 -13.88 0.31 12.33
CA ALA A 114 -14.20 0.43 11.53
C ALA A 114 -14.36 -0.16 10.74
N SER A 115 -14.75 -0.57 11.20
CA SER A 115 -15.04 -0.54 10.45
C SER A 115 -15.27 -0.94 9.65
N PRO A 116 -15.51 -1.26 9.84
CA PRO A 116 -15.87 -1.20 9.07
C PRO A 116 -16.14 -1.36 8.43
N GLU A 117 -16.32 -1.28 8.97
CA GLU A 117 -16.64 -0.93 8.51
C GLU A 117 -16.81 -0.83 7.88
N GLU A 118 -17.03 -0.90 8.44
CA GLU A 118 -17.26 -0.42 8.21
C GLU A 118 -17.38 -0.05 7.59
N GLY A 119 -17.87 -0.59 8.62
CA GLY A 119 -18.11 0.04 8.44
C GLY A 119 -18.32 0.36 7.83
N GLY A 120 -18.73 0.15 8.45
CA GLY A 120 -19.13 0.70 8.27
C GLY A 120 -19.48 1.04 7.81
N ALA A 121 -20.09 0.29 8.29
CA ALA A 121 -20.48 0.92 8.14
C ALA A 121 -20.87 1.22 7.92
N ARG A 122 -20.89 1.54 8.33
CA ARG A 122 -21.30 2.12 8.49
C ARG A 122 -21.64 2.62 7.89
N PHE A 123 -21.69 2.35 8.58
CA PHE A 123 -22.13 3.07 8.54
C PHE A 123 -22.56 3.39 8.44
N PRO A 124 -23.14 3.21 9.31
CA PRO A 124 -23.61 3.68 9.44
C PRO A 124 -23.74 3.84 9.22
N THR A 125 -24.05 3.42 9.97
CA THR A 125 -24.40 3.74 10.06
C THR A 125 -24.52 3.81 9.95
N GLU A 126 -24.27 3.83 10.50
CA GLU A 126 -24.43 4.00 10.83
C GLU A 126 -24.51 4.06 10.73
N LYS A 127 -25.00 3.88 11.29
CA LYS A 127 -25.16 3.97 11.55
C LYS A 127 -25.25 4.24 11.33
N SER A 128 -25.52 3.71 11.90
CA SER A 128 -25.68 4.08 11.90
C SER A 128 -25.70 4.27 11.83
N ASP A 129 -25.78 4.19 12.57
CA ASP A 129 -25.84 4.42 12.70
C ASP A 129 -25.84 4.42 12.52
N LEU A 130 -26.14 4.20 13.11
CA LEU A 130 -26.30 4.19 13.19
C LEU A 130 -26.51 4.16 13.25
N PRO A 131 -26.83 4.03 13.84
CA PRO A 131 -27.03 4.01 14.06
C PRO A 131 -27.03 3.95 13.92
N PRO A 132 -27.49 3.79 14.57
CA PRO A 132 -27.59 3.74 14.57
C PRO A 132 -27.42 3.68 14.23
N SER A 133 -27.81 3.31 14.80
CA SER A 133 -27.78 3.37 14.60
C SER A 133 -27.53 3.17 14.19
N SER A 134 -28.04 2.87 14.95
CA SER A 134 -27.91 2.89 14.66
C SER A 134 -27.56 2.59 14.10
N GLU A 135 -27.60 2.55 14.55
CA GLU A 135 -27.28 2.51 14.20
C GLU A 135 -27.04 2.20 13.65
N THR A 136 -28.03 1.67 14.63
CA THR A 136 -27.91 1.65 14.18
C THR A 136 -27.58 1.35 13.65
N GLU A 137 -27.76 1.18 14.23
CA GLU A 137 -27.49 1.32 13.80
C GLU A 137 -27.24 1.20 13.28
#